data_5abba5384a214bbb1c484c6c6289cd85
#
_entry.id   5abba5384a214bbb1c484c6c6289cd85
#
_cell.length_a   1.000
_cell.length_b   1.000
_cell.length_c   1.000
_cell.angle_alpha   90.00
_cell.angle_beta   90.00
_cell.angle_gamma   90.00
#
_symmetry.space_group_name_H-M   'P 1'
#
loop_
_entity.id
_entity.type
_entity.pdbx_description
1 polymer ?
#
loop_
_entity_poly.entity_id
_entity_poly.type
_entity_poly.pdbx_seq_one_letter_code
_entity_poly.pdbx_strand_id
1 'polypeptide(L)'
;MELVAPAGNLDKLRYAYAYGADAAYIGLKHFSLRLKADNFHTQEHRAVHELKARYPDKKLFCALNVSFHNRDIDLFLNEIEYFKAFPFDAFIVQDMGMVHILQKHFPNTALHLSTQANCINREAVKLYKELGFSRIVLGREASLAEIAEIKQAVPDMELEVFVHGAMCIAYSGRCLMSAYMNGRSANAGFCSHSCRWNYKLLAQSGNLVLEEKERPGSYLPVFEGDNFTAVLS
;
A
#
# COMPACT_ATOMS: atom_id res chain seq x y z
N MET A 1 11.56 -9.63 13.70
CA MET A 1 10.38 -8.85 13.25
C MET A 1 10.89 -7.57 12.61
N GLU A 2 10.35 -7.20 11.45
CA GLU A 2 10.76 -6.02 10.68
C GLU A 2 9.65 -4.96 10.76
N LEU A 3 9.98 -3.72 11.08
CA LEU A 3 9.04 -2.58 11.10
C LEU A 3 9.13 -1.82 9.79
N VAL A 4 8.01 -1.73 9.07
CA VAL A 4 7.89 -1.00 7.80
C VAL A 4 7.09 0.28 7.99
N ALA A 5 7.68 1.42 7.64
CA ALA A 5 7.07 2.74 7.80
C ALA A 5 6.74 3.40 6.45
N PRO A 6 5.64 4.17 6.36
CA PRO A 6 5.36 4.99 5.18
C PRO A 6 6.24 6.23 5.14
N ALA A 7 6.66 6.64 3.94
CA ALA A 7 7.39 7.89 3.76
C ALA A 7 6.85 8.65 2.53
N GLY A 8 6.07 9.68 2.74
CA GLY A 8 5.45 10.48 1.66
C GLY A 8 6.38 11.53 1.05
N ASN A 9 7.54 11.80 1.65
CA ASN A 9 8.58 12.69 1.14
C ASN A 9 9.93 12.37 1.80
N LEU A 10 10.99 13.06 1.37
CA LEU A 10 12.36 12.79 1.82
C LEU A 10 12.55 13.00 3.34
N ASP A 11 11.90 14.00 3.94
CA ASP A 11 12.03 14.25 5.38
C ASP A 11 11.36 13.13 6.18
N LYS A 12 10.18 12.67 5.78
CA LYS A 12 9.52 11.51 6.39
C LYS A 12 10.36 10.24 6.25
N LEU A 13 11.06 10.05 5.13
CA LEU A 13 11.97 8.93 4.94
C LEU A 13 13.16 9.00 5.91
N ARG A 14 13.74 10.19 6.11
CA ARG A 14 14.80 10.42 7.11
C ARG A 14 14.33 10.08 8.52
N TYR A 15 13.16 10.57 8.90
CA TYR A 15 12.58 10.27 10.21
C TYR A 15 12.27 8.79 10.37
N ALA A 16 11.69 8.13 9.37
CA ALA A 16 11.41 6.69 9.44
C ALA A 16 12.67 5.90 9.80
N TYR A 17 13.76 6.13 9.10
CA TYR A 17 15.02 5.42 9.38
C TYR A 17 15.66 5.85 10.71
N ALA A 18 15.66 7.13 11.04
CA ALA A 18 16.24 7.66 12.28
C ALA A 18 15.50 7.14 13.53
N TYR A 19 14.20 6.93 13.44
CA TYR A 19 13.38 6.41 14.55
C TYR A 19 13.21 4.88 14.54
N GLY A 20 13.99 4.16 13.75
CA GLY A 20 14.16 2.72 13.89
C GLY A 20 13.34 1.85 12.94
N ALA A 21 12.66 2.41 11.93
CA ALA A 21 12.08 1.59 10.89
C ALA A 21 13.17 0.77 10.17
N ASP A 22 12.90 -0.52 9.93
CA ASP A 22 13.81 -1.41 9.21
C ASP A 22 13.66 -1.26 7.70
N ALA A 23 12.46 -0.90 7.28
CA ALA A 23 12.14 -0.59 5.89
C ALA A 23 11.21 0.63 5.82
N ALA A 24 11.25 1.32 4.68
CA ALA A 24 10.26 2.34 4.37
C ALA A 24 9.69 2.13 2.98
N TYR A 25 8.41 2.46 2.79
CA TYR A 25 7.84 2.48 1.46
C TYR A 25 7.49 3.89 1.02
N ILE A 26 7.77 4.18 -0.25
CA ILE A 26 7.52 5.47 -0.89
C ILE A 26 6.64 5.29 -2.13
N GLY A 27 5.94 6.35 -2.52
CA GLY A 27 5.31 6.47 -3.82
C GLY A 27 6.12 7.40 -4.71
N LEU A 28 6.25 7.07 -5.98
CA LEU A 28 6.70 8.01 -6.98
C LEU A 28 5.51 8.79 -7.56
N LYS A 29 5.77 9.75 -8.41
CA LYS A 29 4.78 10.71 -8.94
C LYS A 29 3.50 10.07 -9.51
N HIS A 30 3.59 8.83 -10.01
CA HIS A 30 2.48 8.07 -10.58
C HIS A 30 2.39 6.68 -9.93
N PHE A 31 1.28 5.96 -10.14
CA PHE A 31 1.10 4.53 -9.85
C PHE A 31 1.05 4.15 -8.36
N SER A 32 0.96 5.12 -7.44
CA SER A 32 0.76 4.88 -6.01
C SER A 32 -0.62 5.34 -5.55
N LEU A 33 -1.26 4.59 -4.65
CA LEU A 33 -2.53 5.02 -4.02
C LEU A 33 -2.41 6.28 -3.15
N ARG A 34 -1.20 6.83 -2.99
CA ARG A 34 -0.91 8.06 -2.25
C ARG A 34 -0.61 9.26 -3.15
N LEU A 35 -1.31 9.42 -4.27
CA LEU A 35 -1.11 10.54 -5.21
C LEU A 35 -1.26 11.93 -4.58
N LYS A 36 -1.91 12.06 -3.42
CA LYS A 36 -2.01 13.31 -2.67
C LYS A 36 -0.83 13.60 -1.74
N ALA A 37 0.06 12.64 -1.50
CA ALA A 37 1.32 12.91 -0.82
C ALA A 37 2.24 13.70 -1.76
N ASP A 38 3.22 14.40 -1.21
CA ASP A 38 4.20 15.14 -2.02
C ASP A 38 4.90 14.24 -3.02
N ASN A 39 5.02 12.95 -2.71
CA ASN A 39 5.71 11.91 -3.47
C ASN A 39 7.11 12.32 -3.90
N PHE A 40 7.87 11.36 -4.42
CA PHE A 40 9.26 11.62 -4.82
C PHE A 40 9.33 12.01 -6.29
N HIS A 41 10.10 13.05 -6.59
CA HIS A 41 10.37 13.56 -7.93
C HIS A 41 11.76 13.14 -8.42
N THR A 42 12.01 13.28 -9.72
CA THR A 42 13.25 12.83 -10.37
C THR A 42 14.52 13.42 -9.72
N GLN A 43 14.46 14.62 -9.19
CA GLN A 43 15.62 15.28 -8.59
C GLN A 43 16.01 14.70 -7.22
N GLU A 44 15.13 13.98 -6.57
CA GLU A 44 15.34 13.47 -5.21
C GLU A 44 16.05 12.13 -5.15
N HIS A 45 16.23 11.44 -6.28
CA HIS A 45 16.92 10.14 -6.29
C HIS A 45 18.32 10.21 -5.68
N ARG A 46 19.07 11.29 -5.91
CA ARG A 46 20.42 11.48 -5.33
C ARG A 46 20.37 11.55 -3.80
N ALA A 47 19.43 12.34 -3.25
CA ALA A 47 19.27 12.46 -1.81
C ALA A 47 18.81 11.14 -1.17
N VAL A 48 17.99 10.34 -1.91
CA VAL A 48 17.60 8.99 -1.48
C VAL A 48 18.79 8.04 -1.47
N HIS A 49 19.66 8.07 -2.49
CA HIS A 49 20.91 7.29 -2.49
C HIS A 49 21.83 7.67 -1.33
N GLU A 50 22.02 8.97 -1.09
CA GLU A 50 22.83 9.45 0.05
C GLU A 50 22.25 8.99 1.39
N LEU A 51 20.92 9.01 1.51
CA LEU A 51 20.25 8.54 2.73
C LEU A 51 20.41 7.02 2.90
N LYS A 52 20.24 6.23 1.85
CA LYS A 52 20.48 4.78 1.85
C LYS A 52 21.93 4.45 2.22
N ALA A 53 22.90 5.23 1.74
CA ALA A 53 24.30 5.06 2.10
C ALA A 53 24.58 5.30 3.59
N ARG A 54 23.81 6.19 4.26
CA ARG A 54 23.89 6.40 5.71
C ARG A 54 23.23 5.28 6.53
N TYR A 55 22.28 4.58 5.91
CA TYR A 55 21.51 3.51 6.53
C TYR A 55 21.53 2.25 5.64
N PRO A 56 22.70 1.61 5.49
CA PRO A 56 22.90 0.52 4.51
C PRO A 56 22.02 -0.71 4.79
N ASP A 57 21.69 -0.97 6.04
CA ASP A 57 20.85 -2.10 6.47
C ASP A 57 19.34 -1.83 6.32
N LYS A 58 18.94 -0.60 6.04
CA LYS A 58 17.52 -0.24 5.88
C LYS A 58 17.05 -0.48 4.45
N LYS A 59 15.82 -0.99 4.30
CA LYS A 59 15.22 -1.29 2.99
C LYS A 59 14.33 -0.15 2.49
N LEU A 60 14.24 0.00 1.18
CA LEU A 60 13.37 0.96 0.50
C LEU A 60 12.45 0.24 -0.47
N PHE A 61 11.14 0.40 -0.31
CA PHE A 61 10.14 -0.20 -1.18
C PHE A 61 9.41 0.85 -2.00
N CYS A 62 9.07 0.52 -3.24
CA CYS A 62 8.26 1.36 -4.11
C CYS A 62 6.82 0.84 -4.18
N ALA A 63 5.86 1.67 -3.83
CA ALA A 63 4.45 1.33 -3.95
C ALA A 63 3.95 1.56 -5.39
N LEU A 64 3.69 0.47 -6.12
CA LEU A 64 3.03 0.40 -7.42
C LEU A 64 1.66 -0.29 -7.28
N ASN A 65 0.83 0.23 -6.39
CA ASN A 65 -0.35 -0.48 -5.88
C ASN A 65 -1.69 0.08 -6.38
N VAL A 66 -1.69 0.77 -7.49
CA VAL A 66 -2.91 1.15 -8.22
C VAL A 66 -3.37 0.01 -9.15
N SER A 67 -4.60 0.08 -9.64
CA SER A 67 -5.07 -0.72 -10.77
C SER A 67 -4.60 -0.06 -12.06
N PHE A 68 -3.84 -0.78 -12.88
CA PHE A 68 -3.28 -0.28 -14.13
C PHE A 68 -4.26 -0.43 -15.28
N HIS A 69 -4.54 0.66 -15.99
CA HIS A 69 -5.14 0.61 -17.33
C HIS A 69 -4.03 0.47 -18.37
N ASN A 70 -4.37 0.05 -19.61
CA ASN A 70 -3.36 -0.11 -20.66
C ASN A 70 -2.50 1.14 -20.87
N ARG A 71 -3.11 2.33 -20.85
CA ARG A 71 -2.39 3.62 -20.93
C ARG A 71 -1.40 3.83 -19.78
N ASP A 72 -1.70 3.30 -18.60
CA ASP A 72 -0.84 3.45 -17.43
C ASP A 72 0.37 2.51 -17.53
N ILE A 73 0.19 1.34 -18.17
CA ILE A 73 1.28 0.42 -18.52
C ILE A 73 2.23 1.09 -19.53
N ASP A 74 1.68 1.70 -20.58
CA ASP A 74 2.48 2.41 -21.60
C ASP A 74 3.26 3.58 -20.97
N LEU A 75 2.61 4.34 -20.07
CA LEU A 75 3.26 5.42 -19.34
C LEU A 75 4.38 4.88 -18.42
N PHE A 76 4.15 3.79 -17.69
CA PHE A 76 5.16 3.17 -16.85
C PHE A 76 6.38 2.72 -17.66
N LEU A 77 6.16 2.09 -18.82
CA LEU A 77 7.25 1.67 -19.68
C LEU A 77 8.05 2.84 -20.26
N ASN A 78 7.40 3.95 -20.56
CA ASN A 78 8.08 5.18 -20.99
C ASN A 78 8.89 5.86 -19.88
N GLU A 79 8.48 5.68 -18.62
CA GLU A 79 9.15 6.26 -17.45
C GLU A 79 10.08 5.27 -16.73
N ILE A 80 10.41 4.14 -17.32
CA ILE A 80 11.11 3.05 -16.64
C ILE A 80 12.49 3.46 -16.09
N GLU A 81 13.21 4.33 -16.80
CA GLU A 81 14.51 4.86 -16.36
C GLU A 81 14.37 5.76 -15.12
N TYR A 82 13.25 6.43 -14.96
CA TYR A 82 12.95 7.18 -13.74
C TYR A 82 12.84 6.24 -12.52
N PHE A 83 12.18 5.08 -12.67
CA PHE A 83 12.11 4.09 -11.61
C PHE A 83 13.47 3.45 -11.32
N LYS A 84 14.28 3.18 -12.33
CA LYS A 84 15.64 2.63 -12.18
C LYS A 84 16.61 3.57 -11.47
N ALA A 85 16.34 4.89 -11.49
CA ALA A 85 17.16 5.87 -10.81
C ALA A 85 17.11 5.76 -9.27
N PHE A 86 16.12 5.06 -8.71
CA PHE A 86 15.98 4.89 -7.25
C PHE A 86 16.50 3.52 -6.79
N PRO A 87 17.12 3.43 -5.60
CA PRO A 87 17.67 2.19 -5.06
C PRO A 87 16.60 1.33 -4.36
N PHE A 88 15.62 0.85 -5.12
CA PHE A 88 14.55 0.04 -4.57
C PHE A 88 14.98 -1.40 -4.30
N ASP A 89 14.69 -1.87 -3.08
CA ASP A 89 14.87 -3.26 -2.68
C ASP A 89 13.65 -4.12 -3.10
N ALA A 90 12.46 -3.52 -3.16
CA ALA A 90 11.23 -4.20 -3.59
C ALA A 90 10.18 -3.27 -4.20
N PHE A 91 9.29 -3.83 -5.01
CA PHE A 91 8.04 -3.21 -5.46
C PHE A 91 6.84 -3.81 -4.74
N ILE A 92 5.95 -2.97 -4.21
CA ILE A 92 4.68 -3.38 -3.61
C ILE A 92 3.59 -3.27 -4.70
N VAL A 93 3.09 -4.40 -5.18
CA VAL A 93 2.25 -4.51 -6.39
C VAL A 93 0.93 -5.19 -6.08
N GLN A 94 -0.16 -4.75 -6.66
CA GLN A 94 -1.45 -5.44 -6.60
C GLN A 94 -1.92 -5.96 -7.97
N ASP A 95 -1.50 -5.31 -9.05
CA ASP A 95 -1.93 -5.65 -10.41
C ASP A 95 -1.03 -6.74 -10.99
N MET A 96 -1.61 -7.90 -11.26
CA MET A 96 -0.86 -9.05 -11.77
C MET A 96 -0.30 -8.83 -13.17
N GLY A 97 -0.89 -7.91 -13.96
CA GLY A 97 -0.36 -7.52 -15.26
C GLY A 97 1.04 -6.90 -15.18
N MET A 98 1.41 -6.35 -14.02
CA MET A 98 2.73 -5.75 -13.82
C MET A 98 3.84 -6.74 -13.47
N VAL A 99 3.51 -7.97 -13.05
CA VAL A 99 4.50 -8.95 -12.55
C VAL A 99 5.59 -9.23 -13.58
N HIS A 100 5.22 -9.65 -14.79
CA HIS A 100 6.21 -9.96 -15.84
C HIS A 100 6.98 -8.72 -16.31
N ILE A 101 6.35 -7.55 -16.32
CA ILE A 101 7.00 -6.30 -16.68
C ILE A 101 8.10 -5.98 -15.67
N LEU A 102 7.79 -6.08 -14.38
CA LEU A 102 8.74 -5.81 -13.30
C LEU A 102 9.86 -6.85 -13.26
N GLN A 103 9.56 -8.13 -13.37
CA GLN A 103 10.56 -9.20 -13.45
C GLN A 103 11.53 -9.01 -14.62
N LYS A 104 11.02 -8.57 -15.79
CA LYS A 104 11.85 -8.30 -16.97
C LYS A 104 12.78 -7.10 -16.80
N HIS A 105 12.26 -5.99 -16.25
CA HIS A 105 12.99 -4.71 -16.22
C HIS A 105 13.74 -4.46 -14.92
N PHE A 106 13.38 -5.17 -13.83
CA PHE A 106 13.98 -5.08 -12.50
C PHE A 106 14.27 -6.47 -11.91
N PRO A 107 15.11 -7.28 -12.57
CA PRO A 107 15.30 -8.70 -12.19
C PRO A 107 15.89 -8.90 -10.79
N ASN A 108 16.53 -7.87 -10.23
CA ASN A 108 17.17 -7.91 -8.91
C ASN A 108 16.33 -7.23 -7.82
N THR A 109 15.11 -6.78 -8.13
CA THR A 109 14.22 -6.11 -7.17
C THR A 109 13.10 -7.05 -6.79
N ALA A 110 12.88 -7.27 -5.49
CA ALA A 110 11.88 -8.19 -4.99
C ALA A 110 10.45 -7.71 -5.31
N LEU A 111 9.51 -8.65 -5.37
CA LEU A 111 8.09 -8.36 -5.49
C LEU A 111 7.37 -8.65 -4.17
N HIS A 112 6.68 -7.66 -3.64
CA HIS A 112 5.81 -7.75 -2.49
C HIS A 112 4.36 -7.59 -2.94
N LEU A 113 3.48 -8.48 -2.50
CA LEU A 113 2.06 -8.39 -2.82
C LEU A 113 1.40 -7.35 -1.93
N SER A 114 0.73 -6.39 -2.55
CA SER A 114 -0.03 -5.37 -1.82
C SER A 114 -1.28 -5.93 -1.14
N THR A 115 -1.67 -5.35 -0.02
CA THR A 115 -2.94 -5.66 0.66
C THR A 115 -4.17 -5.54 -0.24
N GLN A 116 -4.13 -4.68 -1.28
CA GLN A 116 -5.21 -4.55 -2.25
C GLN A 116 -5.45 -5.80 -3.11
N ALA A 117 -4.51 -6.74 -3.14
CA ALA A 117 -4.70 -8.04 -3.80
C ALA A 117 -5.63 -8.98 -3.01
N ASN A 118 -6.06 -8.60 -1.80
CA ASN A 118 -7.01 -9.36 -0.96
C ASN A 118 -6.51 -10.75 -0.56
N CYS A 119 -5.22 -10.94 -0.34
CA CYS A 119 -4.67 -12.22 0.07
C CYS A 119 -4.93 -12.43 1.57
N ILE A 120 -5.75 -13.44 1.92
CA ILE A 120 -6.15 -13.75 3.29
C ILE A 120 -6.15 -15.26 3.61
N ASN A 121 -5.66 -16.11 2.70
CA ASN A 121 -5.65 -17.56 2.91
C ASN A 121 -4.38 -18.21 2.34
N ARG A 122 -4.05 -19.38 2.85
CA ARG A 122 -2.82 -20.10 2.52
C ARG A 122 -2.71 -20.53 1.05
N GLU A 123 -3.83 -20.83 0.39
CA GLU A 123 -3.79 -21.27 -1.01
C GLU A 123 -3.49 -20.10 -1.94
N ALA A 124 -4.03 -18.91 -1.65
CA ALA A 124 -3.65 -17.69 -2.36
C ALA A 124 -2.17 -17.35 -2.14
N VAL A 125 -1.65 -17.50 -0.92
CA VAL A 125 -0.22 -17.27 -0.63
C VAL A 125 0.68 -18.21 -1.43
N LYS A 126 0.33 -19.50 -1.56
CA LYS A 126 1.08 -20.47 -2.40
C LYS A 126 1.12 -20.02 -3.86
N LEU A 127 -0.04 -19.62 -4.41
CA LEU A 127 -0.14 -19.13 -5.80
C LEU A 127 0.74 -17.90 -6.03
N TYR A 128 0.67 -16.90 -5.14
CA TYR A 128 1.50 -15.71 -5.27
C TYR A 128 3.00 -16.01 -5.12
N LYS A 129 3.38 -17.00 -4.31
CA LYS A 129 4.74 -17.48 -4.23
C LYS A 129 5.22 -18.06 -5.58
N GLU A 130 4.40 -18.87 -6.24
CA GLU A 130 4.68 -19.41 -7.58
C GLU A 130 4.84 -18.31 -8.64
N LEU A 131 4.14 -17.19 -8.49
CA LEU A 131 4.29 -16.00 -9.35
C LEU A 131 5.56 -15.18 -9.04
N GLY A 132 6.34 -15.55 -8.01
CA GLY A 132 7.61 -14.92 -7.68
C GLY A 132 7.53 -13.83 -6.62
N PHE A 133 6.42 -13.72 -5.89
CA PHE A 133 6.36 -12.83 -4.72
C PHE A 133 7.14 -13.42 -3.56
N SER A 134 7.95 -12.58 -2.90
CA SER A 134 8.73 -12.94 -1.70
C SER A 134 8.06 -12.54 -0.40
N ARG A 135 7.10 -11.60 -0.46
CA ARG A 135 6.36 -11.08 0.69
C ARG A 135 4.91 -10.83 0.33
N ILE A 136 4.02 -11.11 1.28
CA ILE A 136 2.59 -10.84 1.17
C ILE A 136 2.17 -9.85 2.25
N VAL A 137 1.69 -8.65 1.86
CA VAL A 137 0.97 -7.75 2.76
C VAL A 137 -0.46 -8.25 2.84
N LEU A 138 -0.80 -8.94 3.91
CA LEU A 138 -2.10 -9.59 4.09
C LEU A 138 -3.25 -8.58 4.09
N GLY A 139 -4.43 -9.03 3.67
CA GLY A 139 -5.67 -8.30 3.86
C GLY A 139 -5.96 -8.11 5.35
N ARG A 140 -6.49 -6.94 5.72
CA ARG A 140 -6.84 -6.59 7.11
C ARG A 140 -8.02 -7.37 7.66
N GLU A 141 -8.67 -8.14 6.81
CA GLU A 141 -9.77 -9.06 7.12
C GLU A 141 -9.27 -10.35 7.79
N ALA A 142 -7.98 -10.70 7.64
CA ALA A 142 -7.39 -11.89 8.24
C ALA A 142 -7.24 -11.76 9.75
N SER A 143 -7.73 -12.76 10.50
CA SER A 143 -7.53 -12.88 11.94
C SER A 143 -6.12 -13.37 12.27
N LEU A 144 -5.69 -13.19 13.53
CA LEU A 144 -4.39 -13.70 14.00
C LEU A 144 -4.28 -15.22 13.89
N ALA A 145 -5.37 -15.96 14.07
CA ALA A 145 -5.40 -17.41 13.90
C ALA A 145 -5.14 -17.81 12.45
N GLU A 146 -5.83 -17.17 11.51
CA GLU A 146 -5.63 -17.39 10.07
C GLU A 146 -4.21 -17.02 9.62
N ILE A 147 -3.64 -15.94 10.15
CA ILE A 147 -2.24 -15.55 9.88
C ILE A 147 -1.27 -16.63 10.35
N ALA A 148 -1.50 -17.20 11.55
CA ALA A 148 -0.69 -18.30 12.06
C ALA A 148 -0.81 -19.56 11.18
N GLU A 149 -2.01 -19.92 10.75
CA GLU A 149 -2.25 -21.04 9.82
C GLU A 149 -1.55 -20.83 8.47
N ILE A 150 -1.62 -19.62 7.93
CA ILE A 150 -0.92 -19.25 6.69
C ILE A 150 0.59 -19.45 6.86
N LYS A 151 1.15 -18.92 7.97
CA LYS A 151 2.59 -19.03 8.23
C LYS A 151 3.05 -20.46 8.42
N GLN A 152 2.25 -21.32 9.06
CA GLN A 152 2.52 -22.75 9.17
C GLN A 152 2.52 -23.47 7.82
N ALA A 153 1.57 -23.10 6.95
CA ALA A 153 1.43 -23.73 5.63
C ALA A 153 2.50 -23.29 4.62
N VAL A 154 3.03 -22.05 4.76
CA VAL A 154 4.05 -21.50 3.86
C VAL A 154 5.13 -20.79 4.70
N PRO A 155 5.98 -21.55 5.42
CA PRO A 155 6.88 -20.99 6.44
C PRO A 155 7.98 -20.08 5.88
N ASP A 156 8.35 -20.24 4.64
CA ASP A 156 9.37 -19.46 3.92
C ASP A 156 8.81 -18.18 3.25
N MET A 157 7.48 -17.98 3.26
CA MET A 157 6.88 -16.71 2.80
C MET A 157 6.96 -15.66 3.89
N GLU A 158 7.44 -14.46 3.56
CA GLU A 158 7.33 -13.31 4.44
C GLU A 158 5.89 -12.79 4.47
N LEU A 159 5.33 -12.64 5.67
CA LEU A 159 3.99 -12.09 5.88
C LEU A 159 4.11 -10.71 6.54
N GLU A 160 3.42 -9.73 5.98
CA GLU A 160 3.36 -8.36 6.50
C GLU A 160 1.92 -8.02 6.88
N VAL A 161 1.74 -7.38 8.03
CA VAL A 161 0.43 -6.97 8.55
C VAL A 161 0.44 -5.52 9.03
N PHE A 162 -0.69 -4.83 8.92
CA PHE A 162 -0.84 -3.50 9.48
C PHE A 162 -1.00 -3.57 11.00
N VAL A 163 -0.14 -2.86 11.72
CA VAL A 163 -0.17 -2.77 13.19
C VAL A 163 -0.61 -1.39 13.68
N HIS A 164 -0.56 -0.38 12.84
CA HIS A 164 -1.00 0.99 13.16
C HIS A 164 -1.52 1.70 11.91
N GLY A 165 -2.53 2.53 12.07
CA GLY A 165 -3.06 3.41 11.03
C GLY A 165 -4.58 3.27 10.82
N ALA A 166 -5.08 4.00 9.83
CA ALA A 166 -6.51 4.04 9.53
C ALA A 166 -7.01 2.74 8.89
N MET A 167 -8.10 2.21 9.39
CA MET A 167 -8.82 1.11 8.73
C MET A 167 -9.70 1.66 7.59
N CYS A 168 -9.52 1.12 6.38
CA CYS A 168 -10.43 1.35 5.27
C CYS A 168 -11.72 0.53 5.46
N ILE A 169 -12.89 1.13 5.20
CA ILE A 169 -14.17 0.41 5.27
C ILE A 169 -14.38 -0.57 4.11
N ALA A 170 -13.71 -0.33 2.99
CA ALA A 170 -13.81 -1.21 1.83
C ALA A 170 -12.91 -2.43 1.98
N TYR A 171 -13.33 -3.55 1.40
CA TYR A 171 -12.58 -4.81 1.40
C TYR A 171 -11.19 -4.63 0.78
N SER A 172 -10.16 -4.81 1.58
CA SER A 172 -8.75 -4.59 1.23
C SER A 172 -8.47 -3.30 0.45
N GLY A 173 -9.27 -2.24 0.71
CA GLY A 173 -9.10 -0.94 0.05
C GLY A 173 -9.70 -0.81 -1.34
N ARG A 174 -10.34 -1.82 -1.90
CA ARG A 174 -11.06 -1.73 -3.20
C ARG A 174 -12.39 -1.03 -3.01
N CYS A 175 -12.54 0.17 -3.58
CA CYS A 175 -13.68 1.04 -3.31
C CYS A 175 -14.17 1.77 -4.56
N LEU A 176 -15.49 1.75 -4.77
CA LEU A 176 -16.17 2.54 -5.79
C LEU A 176 -16.86 3.79 -5.24
N MET A 177 -16.97 3.92 -3.90
CA MET A 177 -17.73 5.01 -3.27
C MET A 177 -17.21 6.39 -3.64
N SER A 178 -15.90 6.60 -3.65
CA SER A 178 -15.31 7.89 -4.06
C SER A 178 -15.63 8.24 -5.51
N ALA A 179 -15.61 7.24 -6.40
CA ALA A 179 -15.94 7.46 -7.80
C ALA A 179 -17.42 7.79 -7.96
N TYR A 180 -18.29 7.07 -7.26
CA TYR A 180 -19.74 7.30 -7.28
C TYR A 180 -20.12 8.67 -6.72
N MET A 181 -19.57 9.07 -5.57
CA MET A 181 -19.95 10.29 -4.86
C MET A 181 -19.39 11.56 -5.50
N ASN A 182 -18.20 11.52 -6.08
CA ASN A 182 -17.54 12.75 -6.58
C ASN A 182 -16.60 12.54 -7.77
N GLY A 183 -16.74 11.46 -8.52
CA GLY A 183 -15.97 11.19 -9.73
C GLY A 183 -14.48 10.86 -9.50
N ARG A 184 -14.06 10.63 -8.24
CA ARG A 184 -12.64 10.39 -7.89
C ARG A 184 -12.40 8.92 -7.61
N SER A 185 -11.60 8.24 -8.44
CA SER A 185 -11.30 6.82 -8.28
C SER A 185 -10.35 6.58 -7.10
N ALA A 186 -10.85 5.93 -6.03
CA ALA A 186 -10.02 5.50 -4.91
C ALA A 186 -8.99 4.43 -5.34
N ASN A 187 -9.35 3.59 -6.31
CA ASN A 187 -8.47 2.52 -6.82
C ASN A 187 -7.33 3.04 -7.72
N ALA A 188 -7.42 4.31 -8.13
CA ALA A 188 -6.35 5.04 -8.83
C ALA A 188 -5.63 6.06 -7.93
N GLY A 189 -5.80 6.00 -6.60
CA GLY A 189 -5.12 6.87 -5.64
C GLY A 189 -5.87 8.16 -5.26
N PHE A 190 -7.10 8.37 -5.73
CA PHE A 190 -7.87 9.60 -5.49
C PHE A 190 -9.00 9.44 -4.46
N CYS A 191 -8.77 8.67 -3.39
CA CYS A 191 -9.76 8.50 -2.34
C CYS A 191 -10.21 9.85 -1.75
N SER A 192 -11.54 10.10 -1.71
CA SER A 192 -12.13 11.31 -1.13
C SER A 192 -12.55 11.14 0.33
N HIS A 193 -12.36 9.96 0.90
CA HIS A 193 -12.80 9.59 2.24
C HIS A 193 -14.31 9.76 2.45
N SER A 194 -15.12 9.61 1.40
CA SER A 194 -16.58 9.76 1.48
C SER A 194 -17.23 8.88 2.53
N CYS A 195 -16.67 7.70 2.82
CA CYS A 195 -17.16 6.78 3.87
C CYS A 195 -17.06 7.38 5.30
N ARG A 196 -16.42 8.52 5.48
CA ARG A 196 -16.23 9.21 6.77
C ARG A 196 -17.04 10.49 6.89
N TRP A 197 -17.83 10.82 5.87
CA TRP A 197 -18.73 11.95 5.92
C TRP A 197 -19.96 11.62 6.77
N ASN A 198 -20.59 12.62 7.32
CA ASN A 198 -21.86 12.48 8.00
C ASN A 198 -22.98 12.25 6.99
N TYR A 199 -23.79 11.22 7.20
CA TYR A 199 -24.93 10.89 6.36
C TYR A 199 -26.21 10.88 7.19
N LYS A 200 -27.30 11.29 6.57
CA LYS A 200 -28.65 11.19 7.12
C LYS A 200 -29.47 10.25 6.24
N LEU A 201 -30.10 9.25 6.83
CA LEU A 201 -31.02 8.39 6.11
C LEU A 201 -32.40 9.07 6.10
N LEU A 202 -32.86 9.44 4.92
CA LEU A 202 -34.19 10.03 4.72
C LEU A 202 -35.09 9.00 4.06
N ALA A 203 -36.37 8.94 4.50
CA ALA A 203 -37.40 8.23 3.75
C ALA A 203 -37.70 8.94 2.44
N GLN A 204 -38.29 8.25 1.48
CA GLN A 204 -38.73 8.82 0.20
C GLN A 204 -39.65 10.03 0.36
N SER A 205 -40.38 10.11 1.49
CA SER A 205 -41.20 11.27 1.90
C SER A 205 -40.39 12.48 2.37
N GLY A 206 -39.04 12.40 2.44
CA GLY A 206 -38.19 13.44 2.97
C GLY A 206 -38.09 13.48 4.50
N ASN A 207 -38.79 12.60 5.20
CA ASN A 207 -38.71 12.50 6.66
C ASN A 207 -37.43 11.76 7.09
N LEU A 208 -36.77 12.27 8.16
CA LEU A 208 -35.60 11.62 8.75
C LEU A 208 -36.01 10.24 9.32
N VAL A 209 -35.37 9.18 8.82
CA VAL A 209 -35.62 7.81 9.29
C VAL A 209 -34.63 7.43 10.40
N LEU A 210 -33.36 7.80 10.23
CA LEU A 210 -32.30 7.55 11.20
C LEU A 210 -31.28 8.70 11.11
N GLU A 211 -30.95 9.27 12.25
CA GLU A 211 -29.78 10.10 12.41
C GLU A 211 -28.65 9.22 12.93
N GLU A 212 -27.61 9.02 12.12
CA GLU A 212 -26.45 8.30 12.60
C GLU A 212 -25.74 9.16 13.64
N LYS A 213 -25.97 8.85 14.91
CA LYS A 213 -25.17 9.42 16.00
C LYS A 213 -23.76 8.88 15.82
N GLU A 214 -22.77 9.77 15.91
CA GLU A 214 -21.36 9.38 16.01
C GLU A 214 -21.24 8.16 16.93
N ARG A 215 -20.71 7.06 16.41
CA ARG A 215 -20.41 5.89 17.23
C ARG A 215 -19.21 6.22 18.08
N PRO A 216 -19.35 6.48 19.40
CA PRO A 216 -18.22 6.73 20.26
C PRO A 216 -17.31 5.49 20.21
N GLY A 217 -16.07 5.65 19.81
CA GLY A 217 -15.03 4.62 19.86
C GLY A 217 -14.83 3.78 18.59
N SER A 218 -15.51 4.05 17.47
CA SER A 218 -15.31 3.27 16.23
C SER A 218 -14.16 3.77 15.35
N TYR A 219 -13.54 4.87 15.68
CA TYR A 219 -12.41 5.41 14.93
C TYR A 219 -11.23 5.68 15.85
N LEU A 220 -10.14 4.95 15.65
CA LEU A 220 -8.84 5.43 16.09
C LEU A 220 -8.60 6.78 15.41
N PRO A 221 -8.08 7.79 16.14
CA PRO A 221 -7.76 9.06 15.52
C PRO A 221 -6.83 8.80 14.35
N VAL A 222 -7.33 9.10 13.18
CA VAL A 222 -6.57 8.92 11.95
C VAL A 222 -5.66 10.11 11.83
N PHE A 223 -4.40 9.91 12.14
CA PHE A 223 -3.37 10.79 11.63
C PHE A 223 -3.36 10.60 10.11
N GLU A 224 -3.71 11.64 9.35
CA GLU A 224 -3.71 11.57 7.89
C GLU A 224 -2.32 11.12 7.43
N GLY A 225 -2.28 9.94 6.83
CA GLY A 225 -1.15 9.50 6.03
C GLY A 225 -0.29 8.37 6.56
N ASP A 226 -0.34 7.96 7.81
CA ASP A 226 0.67 7.05 8.36
C ASP A 226 0.08 5.68 8.71
N ASN A 227 0.33 4.69 7.85
CA ASN A 227 0.12 3.28 8.13
C ASN A 227 1.47 2.62 8.39
N PHE A 228 1.67 2.06 9.57
CA PHE A 228 2.82 1.23 9.87
C PHE A 228 2.48 -0.23 9.66
N THR A 229 3.44 -0.99 9.16
CA THR A 229 3.31 -2.43 8.98
C THR A 229 4.46 -3.14 9.69
N ALA A 230 4.22 -4.37 10.10
CA ALA A 230 5.26 -5.25 10.65
C ALA A 230 5.31 -6.53 9.84
N VAL A 231 6.51 -7.03 9.59
CA VAL A 231 6.74 -8.33 8.98
C VAL A 231 6.88 -9.36 10.09
N LEU A 232 6.06 -10.40 10.00
CA LEU A 232 6.09 -11.52 10.94
C LEU A 232 7.15 -12.51 10.49
N SER A 233 8.09 -12.78 11.39
CA SER A 233 9.15 -13.78 11.22
C SER A 233 8.68 -15.19 11.58
#